data_6869dcabdd17713bdd20c5dd50cf411e
#
_entry.id   6869dcabdd17713bdd20c5dd50cf411e
#
_cell.length_a   1.000
_cell.length_b   1.000
_cell.length_c   1.000
_cell.angle_alpha   90.00
_cell.angle_beta   90.00
_cell.angle_gamma   90.00
#
_symmetry.space_group_name_H-M   'P 1'
#
loop_
_entity.id
_entity.type
_entity.pdbx_description
1 polymer ?
#
loop_
_entity_poly.entity_id
_entity_poly.type
_entity_poly.pdbx_seq_one_letter_code
_entity_poly.pdbx_strand_id
1 'polypeptide(L)'
;MYFFQRLLLRPQDLEPAVNFGDKNLALLSKIAPIIFNYRIPKKIEVELYDLKFPSPLTGASFKSETDILAIWLSMGLGSITLKTITEGVRLGNETPRLQQINSNGKLGILNSVGLPGPGIDIFTKRIQNSTLWDYGRPLGISIGGNSGEEYLSNIKKIIHALKDQDNYFLELNISCPNTINGHTLADDPDQLDTVLQESRNMTQRVISVKVSPDSEYPVLSNIGEVVGSCSRTFINAGNTQYKTVNEAGVKKKNFSMPGGGVSGPAIFPRMLDMVHLFSNIGLPIMATGGISTIEHVKAVKDQGAILYGMATALVIDPFCVPKINSML
;
A
#
# COMPACT_ATOMS: atom_id res chain seq x y z
N MET A 1 7.61 -23.59 -4.55
CA MET A 1 6.99 -22.66 -5.52
C MET A 1 8.04 -21.89 -6.34
N TYR A 2 9.05 -21.29 -5.74
CA TYR A 2 10.10 -20.49 -6.41
C TYR A 2 10.93 -21.25 -7.48
N PHE A 3 11.22 -22.52 -7.28
CA PHE A 3 12.00 -23.35 -8.20
C PHE A 3 11.23 -23.65 -9.51
N PHE A 4 9.93 -23.91 -9.42
CA PHE A 4 9.06 -24.12 -10.58
C PHE A 4 8.80 -22.85 -11.40
N GLN A 5 8.72 -21.68 -10.74
CA GLN A 5 8.59 -20.39 -11.43
C GLN A 5 9.80 -20.07 -12.31
N ARG A 6 11.00 -20.41 -11.85
CA ARG A 6 12.25 -20.18 -12.61
C ARG A 6 12.38 -21.07 -13.85
N LEU A 7 11.75 -22.24 -13.84
CA LEU A 7 11.89 -23.25 -14.91
C LEU A 7 10.87 -23.04 -16.04
N LEU A 8 9.66 -22.52 -15.74
CA LEU A 8 8.54 -22.45 -16.66
C LEU A 8 8.28 -21.06 -17.25
N LEU A 9 8.79 -20.01 -16.64
CA LEU A 9 8.50 -18.64 -17.04
C LEU A 9 9.79 -17.94 -17.47
N ARG A 10 9.80 -17.45 -18.69
CA ARG A 10 10.91 -16.65 -19.22
C ARG A 10 11.17 -15.46 -18.28
N PRO A 11 12.44 -15.17 -17.92
CA PRO A 11 12.78 -14.14 -16.91
C PRO A 11 12.49 -12.69 -17.37
N GLN A 12 11.65 -12.49 -18.37
CA GLN A 12 11.45 -11.21 -19.05
C GLN A 12 10.22 -10.44 -18.56
N ASP A 13 9.30 -11.08 -17.84
CA ASP A 13 8.12 -10.44 -17.25
C ASP A 13 7.66 -11.23 -16.01
N LEU A 14 7.55 -10.56 -14.87
CA LEU A 14 7.11 -11.20 -13.62
C LEU A 14 5.58 -11.25 -13.49
N GLU A 15 4.85 -10.44 -14.25
CA GLU A 15 3.38 -10.33 -14.11
C GLU A 15 2.65 -11.66 -14.39
N PRO A 16 3.01 -12.46 -15.43
CA PRO A 16 2.43 -13.78 -15.63
C PRO A 16 2.70 -14.75 -14.46
N ALA A 17 3.89 -14.64 -13.84
CA ALA A 17 4.23 -15.48 -12.68
C ALA A 17 3.43 -15.10 -11.43
N VAL A 18 3.22 -13.82 -11.18
CA VAL A 18 2.36 -13.32 -10.11
C VAL A 18 0.93 -13.79 -10.32
N ASN A 19 0.38 -13.63 -11.52
CA ASN A 19 -0.98 -14.08 -11.86
C ASN A 19 -1.15 -15.60 -11.71
N PHE A 20 -0.14 -16.38 -12.06
CA PHE A 20 -0.14 -17.83 -11.83
C PHE A 20 -0.08 -18.16 -10.34
N GLY A 21 0.75 -17.46 -9.57
CA GLY A 21 0.83 -17.59 -8.11
C GLY A 21 -0.50 -17.30 -7.42
N ASP A 22 -1.15 -16.20 -7.79
CA ASP A 22 -2.45 -15.78 -7.26
C ASP A 22 -3.54 -16.83 -7.55
N LYS A 23 -3.63 -17.34 -8.79
CA LYS A 23 -4.58 -18.40 -9.14
C LYS A 23 -4.38 -19.67 -8.33
N ASN A 24 -3.13 -20.09 -8.13
CA ASN A 24 -2.83 -21.25 -7.29
C ASN A 24 -3.12 -20.99 -5.81
N LEU A 25 -2.82 -19.80 -5.31
CA LEU A 25 -3.13 -19.41 -3.94
C LEU A 25 -4.66 -19.46 -3.70
N ALA A 26 -5.44 -18.89 -4.62
CA ALA A 26 -6.90 -18.92 -4.57
C ALA A 26 -7.45 -20.36 -4.66
N LEU A 27 -6.88 -21.23 -5.49
CA LEU A 27 -7.26 -22.64 -5.57
C LEU A 27 -6.94 -23.40 -4.27
N LEU A 28 -5.71 -23.24 -3.77
CA LEU A 28 -5.27 -23.90 -2.54
C LEU A 28 -6.09 -23.47 -1.33
N SER A 29 -6.48 -22.20 -1.25
CA SER A 29 -7.31 -21.70 -0.16
C SER A 29 -8.70 -22.36 -0.12
N LYS A 30 -9.23 -22.77 -1.27
CA LYS A 30 -10.50 -23.51 -1.37
C LYS A 30 -10.36 -25.00 -1.01
N ILE A 31 -9.24 -25.62 -1.37
CA ILE A 31 -8.99 -27.06 -1.13
C ILE A 31 -8.55 -27.31 0.31
N ALA A 32 -7.72 -26.42 0.86
CA ALA A 32 -7.13 -26.56 2.19
C ALA A 32 -7.24 -25.26 3.01
N PRO A 33 -8.46 -24.78 3.30
CA PRO A 33 -8.67 -23.47 3.95
C PRO A 33 -8.00 -23.35 5.33
N ILE A 34 -7.83 -24.45 6.03
CA ILE A 34 -7.21 -24.49 7.37
C ILE A 34 -5.75 -23.97 7.35
N ILE A 35 -5.04 -24.12 6.23
CA ILE A 35 -3.64 -23.64 6.09
C ILE A 35 -3.57 -22.12 6.08
N PHE A 36 -4.65 -21.47 5.63
CA PHE A 36 -4.74 -20.02 5.47
C PHE A 36 -5.47 -19.34 6.62
N ASN A 37 -6.05 -20.09 7.54
CA ASN A 37 -6.81 -19.54 8.66
C ASN A 37 -5.92 -19.42 9.90
N TYR A 38 -5.41 -18.21 10.14
CA TYR A 38 -4.56 -17.91 11.30
C TYR A 38 -5.32 -17.11 12.36
N ARG A 39 -5.29 -17.61 13.60
CA ARG A 39 -5.88 -16.91 14.74
C ARG A 39 -4.90 -15.88 15.28
N ILE A 40 -5.19 -14.61 15.08
CA ILE A 40 -4.37 -13.50 15.58
C ILE A 40 -4.41 -13.46 17.12
N PRO A 41 -3.25 -13.38 17.81
CA PRO A 41 -3.21 -13.20 19.26
C PRO A 41 -3.79 -11.83 19.68
N LYS A 42 -4.72 -11.81 20.62
CA LYS A 42 -5.33 -10.54 21.10
C LYS A 42 -4.33 -9.51 21.62
N LYS A 43 -3.19 -9.96 22.15
CA LYS A 43 -2.15 -9.09 22.73
C LYS A 43 -1.47 -8.15 21.74
N ILE A 44 -1.61 -8.41 20.42
CA ILE A 44 -0.98 -7.60 19.37
C ILE A 44 -1.96 -6.62 18.71
N GLU A 45 -3.20 -6.57 19.19
CA GLU A 45 -4.18 -5.59 18.73
C GLU A 45 -3.66 -4.17 18.97
N VAL A 46 -3.88 -3.29 18.00
CA VAL A 46 -3.60 -1.86 18.11
C VAL A 46 -4.84 -1.06 17.73
N GLU A 47 -4.98 0.09 18.38
CA GLU A 47 -6.08 1.02 18.14
C GLU A 47 -5.52 2.35 17.63
N LEU A 48 -6.10 2.84 16.56
CA LEU A 48 -5.78 4.14 16.00
C LEU A 48 -7.09 4.92 15.81
N TYR A 49 -7.31 5.93 16.64
CA TYR A 49 -8.58 6.64 16.77
C TYR A 49 -9.71 5.65 17.11
N ASP A 50 -10.72 5.50 16.26
CA ASP A 50 -11.83 4.57 16.41
C ASP A 50 -11.66 3.25 15.64
N LEU A 51 -10.52 3.06 14.98
CA LEU A 51 -10.22 1.86 14.22
C LEU A 51 -9.43 0.86 15.05
N LYS A 52 -9.91 -0.39 15.08
CA LYS A 52 -9.25 -1.50 15.78
C LYS A 52 -8.62 -2.46 14.80
N PHE A 53 -7.30 -2.58 14.87
CA PHE A 53 -6.49 -3.46 14.04
C PHE A 53 -6.11 -4.69 14.86
N PRO A 54 -6.67 -5.88 14.60
CA PRO A 54 -6.34 -7.08 15.36
C PRO A 54 -4.86 -7.46 15.29
N SER A 55 -4.17 -7.01 14.26
CA SER A 55 -2.72 -7.07 14.09
C SER A 55 -2.22 -5.73 13.54
N PRO A 56 -1.03 -5.25 13.92
CA PRO A 56 -0.43 -4.08 13.33
C PRO A 56 0.07 -4.29 11.90
N LEU A 57 0.10 -5.54 11.41
CA LEU A 57 0.47 -5.85 10.02
C LEU A 57 -0.67 -5.50 9.08
N THR A 58 -0.37 -4.70 8.05
CA THR A 58 -1.36 -4.23 7.07
C THR A 58 -0.90 -4.55 5.65
N GLY A 59 -1.84 -4.83 4.75
CA GLY A 59 -1.57 -4.93 3.32
C GLY A 59 -1.54 -3.55 2.67
N ALA A 60 -0.44 -3.22 1.97
CA ALA A 60 -0.31 -1.94 1.26
C ALA A 60 -1.17 -1.90 -0.01
N SER A 61 -1.40 -0.69 -0.55
CA SER A 61 -2.32 -0.40 -1.66
C SER A 61 -1.78 -0.81 -3.04
N PHE A 62 -1.64 -2.10 -3.32
CA PHE A 62 -1.12 -2.59 -4.61
C PHE A 62 -1.97 -3.68 -5.29
N LYS A 63 -2.93 -4.28 -4.59
CA LYS A 63 -3.82 -5.34 -5.05
C LYS A 63 -5.29 -4.92 -4.97
N SER A 64 -6.11 -5.47 -5.87
CA SER A 64 -7.57 -5.25 -5.93
C SER A 64 -8.37 -6.55 -6.03
N GLU A 65 -7.72 -7.69 -6.22
CA GLU A 65 -8.34 -9.01 -6.35
C GLU A 65 -8.85 -9.47 -4.98
N THR A 66 -10.17 -9.42 -4.80
CA THR A 66 -10.86 -9.61 -3.51
C THR A 66 -10.56 -10.96 -2.88
N ASP A 67 -10.43 -12.03 -3.68
CA ASP A 67 -10.10 -13.37 -3.21
C ASP A 67 -8.68 -13.45 -2.60
N ILE A 68 -7.70 -12.80 -3.23
CA ILE A 68 -6.33 -12.74 -2.71
C ILE A 68 -6.27 -11.90 -1.43
N LEU A 69 -6.96 -10.76 -1.41
CA LEU A 69 -7.05 -9.90 -0.24
C LEU A 69 -7.70 -10.62 0.95
N ALA A 70 -8.77 -11.39 0.68
CA ALA A 70 -9.45 -12.21 1.68
C ALA A 70 -8.53 -13.29 2.28
N ILE A 71 -7.71 -13.93 1.45
CA ILE A 71 -6.71 -14.91 1.91
C ILE A 71 -5.69 -14.26 2.84
N TRP A 72 -5.17 -13.09 2.48
CA TRP A 72 -4.21 -12.39 3.33
C TRP A 72 -4.80 -11.92 4.65
N LEU A 73 -6.07 -11.50 4.66
CA LEU A 73 -6.80 -11.25 5.91
C LEU A 73 -6.90 -12.52 6.74
N SER A 74 -7.29 -13.65 6.14
CA SER A 74 -7.37 -14.94 6.83
C SER A 74 -6.01 -15.37 7.40
N MET A 75 -4.91 -15.05 6.73
CA MET A 75 -3.54 -15.32 7.20
C MET A 75 -3.07 -14.41 8.33
N GLY A 76 -3.85 -13.40 8.72
CA GLY A 76 -3.59 -12.60 9.91
C GLY A 76 -3.18 -11.16 9.68
N LEU A 77 -3.39 -10.58 8.50
CA LEU A 77 -3.30 -9.12 8.36
C LEU A 77 -4.40 -8.45 9.18
N GLY A 78 -4.07 -7.42 9.92
CA GLY A 78 -5.03 -6.63 10.70
C GLY A 78 -5.85 -5.67 9.86
N SER A 79 -5.38 -5.34 8.66
CA SER A 79 -6.02 -4.43 7.71
C SER A 79 -5.48 -4.67 6.31
N ILE A 80 -6.19 -4.16 5.32
CA ILE A 80 -5.72 -4.07 3.93
C ILE A 80 -6.08 -2.71 3.38
N THR A 81 -5.14 -2.08 2.67
CA THR A 81 -5.42 -0.92 1.84
C THR A 81 -5.63 -1.39 0.40
N LEU A 82 -6.79 -1.09 -0.15
CA LEU A 82 -7.12 -1.42 -1.54
C LEU A 82 -6.28 -0.60 -2.51
N LYS A 83 -5.99 -1.18 -3.66
CA LYS A 83 -5.20 -0.51 -4.70
C LYS A 83 -5.76 0.87 -5.02
N THR A 84 -4.86 1.84 -5.17
CA THR A 84 -5.20 3.23 -5.45
C THR A 84 -6.16 3.34 -6.63
N ILE A 85 -7.28 4.00 -6.40
CA ILE A 85 -8.33 4.29 -7.36
C ILE A 85 -8.20 5.73 -7.87
N THR A 86 -8.49 5.92 -9.15
CA THR A 86 -8.54 7.23 -9.82
C THR A 86 -9.95 7.47 -10.37
N GLU A 87 -10.27 8.70 -10.75
CA GLU A 87 -11.58 9.05 -11.26
C GLU A 87 -11.95 8.20 -12.47
N GLY A 88 -11.12 8.21 -13.50
CA GLY A 88 -11.35 7.46 -14.73
C GLY A 88 -10.74 6.04 -14.71
N VAL A 89 -11.18 5.22 -15.67
CA VAL A 89 -10.57 3.91 -15.97
C VAL A 89 -9.14 4.11 -16.45
N ARG A 90 -8.21 3.31 -15.92
CA ARG A 90 -6.81 3.28 -16.38
C ARG A 90 -6.40 1.84 -16.74
N LEU A 91 -5.78 1.68 -17.91
CA LEU A 91 -5.22 0.39 -18.36
C LEU A 91 -3.86 0.12 -17.73
N GLY A 92 -3.19 1.18 -17.25
CA GLY A 92 -1.80 1.12 -16.81
C GLY A 92 -0.81 1.19 -17.98
N ASN A 93 0.48 1.08 -17.67
CA ASN A 93 1.54 1.11 -18.67
C ASN A 93 1.63 -0.22 -19.44
N GLU A 94 2.30 -0.18 -20.59
CA GLU A 94 2.58 -1.38 -21.38
C GLU A 94 3.43 -2.40 -20.63
N THR A 95 3.28 -3.66 -21.00
CA THR A 95 4.13 -4.76 -20.51
C THR A 95 5.39 -4.92 -21.40
N PRO A 96 6.51 -5.40 -20.83
CA PRO A 96 6.77 -5.84 -19.46
C PRO A 96 6.91 -4.65 -18.50
N ARG A 97 6.17 -4.66 -17.40
CA ARG A 97 6.11 -3.58 -16.41
C ARG A 97 6.34 -4.05 -14.96
N LEU A 98 6.73 -5.31 -14.80
CA LEU A 98 7.01 -5.92 -13.51
C LEU A 98 8.24 -6.83 -13.64
N GLN A 99 9.31 -6.53 -12.88
CA GLN A 99 10.56 -7.29 -12.92
C GLN A 99 11.03 -7.64 -11.51
N GLN A 100 11.57 -8.84 -11.36
CA GLN A 100 12.31 -9.21 -10.17
C GLN A 100 13.68 -8.54 -10.21
N ILE A 101 14.08 -7.97 -9.09
CA ILE A 101 15.43 -7.44 -8.88
C ILE A 101 16.09 -8.15 -7.69
N ASN A 102 17.42 -8.10 -7.67
CA ASN A 102 18.21 -8.58 -6.54
C ASN A 102 19.08 -7.44 -6.05
N SER A 103 18.90 -7.05 -4.79
CA SER A 103 19.71 -6.04 -4.14
C SER A 103 20.43 -6.69 -2.95
N ASN A 104 21.76 -6.84 -3.05
CA ASN A 104 22.60 -7.45 -2.02
C ASN A 104 22.08 -8.82 -1.52
N GLY A 105 21.72 -9.69 -2.46
CA GLY A 105 21.19 -11.03 -2.17
C GLY A 105 19.73 -11.08 -1.73
N LYS A 106 19.05 -9.93 -1.60
CA LYS A 106 17.64 -9.83 -1.21
C LYS A 106 16.76 -9.58 -2.43
N LEU A 107 15.64 -10.28 -2.49
CA LEU A 107 14.68 -10.14 -3.59
C LEU A 107 13.82 -8.89 -3.42
N GLY A 108 13.69 -8.14 -4.50
CA GLY A 108 12.81 -7.00 -4.62
C GLY A 108 12.08 -7.03 -5.96
N ILE A 109 11.26 -6.02 -6.20
CA ILE A 109 10.48 -5.86 -7.42
C ILE A 109 10.67 -4.44 -7.95
N LEU A 110 10.98 -4.33 -9.25
CA LEU A 110 10.85 -3.10 -10.04
C LEU A 110 9.50 -3.12 -10.74
N ASN A 111 8.69 -2.08 -10.58
CA ASN A 111 7.39 -1.98 -11.21
C ASN A 111 7.14 -0.60 -11.83
N SER A 112 6.42 -0.59 -12.93
CA SER A 112 5.87 0.61 -13.56
C SER A 112 4.42 0.37 -13.97
N VAL A 113 3.62 -0.14 -13.06
CA VAL A 113 2.26 -0.65 -13.38
C VAL A 113 1.31 0.45 -13.87
N GLY A 114 1.48 1.73 -13.45
CA GLY A 114 0.72 2.87 -13.97
C GLY A 114 -0.72 2.96 -13.46
N LEU A 115 -0.98 2.51 -12.24
CA LEU A 115 -2.28 2.58 -11.55
C LEU A 115 -3.47 2.03 -12.38
N PRO A 116 -3.41 0.84 -13.00
CA PRO A 116 -4.57 0.28 -13.68
C PRO A 116 -5.72 0.08 -12.69
N GLY A 117 -6.91 0.46 -13.10
CA GLY A 117 -8.10 0.36 -12.28
C GLY A 117 -9.39 0.65 -13.04
N PRO A 118 -10.53 0.26 -12.47
CA PRO A 118 -11.84 0.36 -13.13
C PRO A 118 -12.46 1.77 -13.10
N GLY A 119 -11.79 2.75 -12.47
CA GLY A 119 -12.38 4.04 -12.16
C GLY A 119 -13.29 4.01 -10.94
N ILE A 120 -13.54 5.20 -10.38
CA ILE A 120 -14.23 5.36 -9.10
C ILE A 120 -15.67 4.82 -9.13
N ASP A 121 -16.39 5.00 -10.23
CA ASP A 121 -17.82 4.65 -10.32
C ASP A 121 -18.06 3.12 -10.33
N ILE A 122 -17.14 2.36 -10.92
CA ILE A 122 -17.18 0.88 -10.86
C ILE A 122 -16.66 0.39 -9.51
N PHE A 123 -15.61 1.04 -8.99
CA PHE A 123 -15.03 0.68 -7.70
C PHE A 123 -16.05 0.83 -6.57
N THR A 124 -16.75 1.95 -6.48
CA THR A 124 -17.74 2.21 -5.44
C THR A 124 -18.85 1.16 -5.42
N LYS A 125 -19.36 0.76 -6.58
CA LYS A 125 -20.36 -0.31 -6.69
C LYS A 125 -19.86 -1.68 -6.19
N ARG A 126 -18.55 -1.97 -6.45
CA ARG A 126 -17.95 -3.25 -6.04
C ARG A 126 -17.65 -3.28 -4.54
N ILE A 127 -17.13 -2.19 -3.98
CA ILE A 127 -16.73 -2.16 -2.58
C ILE A 127 -17.93 -2.18 -1.62
N GLN A 128 -19.06 -1.60 -1.99
CA GLN A 128 -20.29 -1.64 -1.19
C GLN A 128 -20.70 -3.06 -0.81
N ASN A 129 -20.58 -4.01 -1.75
CA ASN A 129 -21.00 -5.39 -1.61
C ASN A 129 -19.82 -6.37 -1.45
N SER A 130 -18.67 -5.86 -1.03
CA SER A 130 -17.46 -6.69 -0.90
C SER A 130 -17.53 -7.58 0.34
N THR A 131 -17.21 -8.86 0.17
CA THR A 131 -17.06 -9.82 1.27
C THR A 131 -15.86 -9.51 2.18
N LEU A 132 -15.01 -8.54 1.82
CA LEU A 132 -13.93 -8.09 2.69
C LEU A 132 -14.45 -7.47 3.99
N TRP A 133 -15.67 -6.92 4.00
CA TRP A 133 -16.30 -6.37 5.20
C TRP A 133 -16.61 -7.44 6.26
N ASP A 134 -16.84 -8.69 5.84
CA ASP A 134 -17.17 -9.81 6.73
C ASP A 134 -16.01 -10.17 7.68
N TYR A 135 -14.79 -9.72 7.35
CA TYR A 135 -13.64 -9.92 8.23
C TYR A 135 -13.62 -9.00 9.46
N GLY A 136 -14.46 -7.96 9.51
CA GLY A 136 -14.55 -7.01 10.61
C GLY A 136 -13.23 -6.25 10.86
N ARG A 137 -12.41 -6.06 9.82
CA ARG A 137 -11.11 -5.37 9.90
C ARG A 137 -11.16 -4.05 9.15
N PRO A 138 -10.44 -3.02 9.60
CA PRO A 138 -10.39 -1.76 8.87
C PRO A 138 -9.91 -1.94 7.43
N LEU A 139 -10.63 -1.35 6.46
CA LEU A 139 -10.22 -1.31 5.07
C LEU A 139 -9.70 0.08 4.71
N GLY A 140 -8.50 0.16 4.16
CA GLY A 140 -7.96 1.39 3.58
C GLY A 140 -8.47 1.55 2.15
N ILE A 141 -9.00 2.72 1.83
CA ILE A 141 -9.42 3.08 0.47
C ILE A 141 -8.42 4.08 -0.08
N SER A 142 -7.51 3.62 -0.91
CA SER A 142 -6.46 4.47 -1.47
C SER A 142 -6.96 5.23 -2.71
N ILE A 143 -6.77 6.55 -2.69
CA ILE A 143 -7.26 7.51 -3.67
C ILE A 143 -6.06 8.20 -4.31
N GLY A 144 -6.05 8.29 -5.62
CA GLY A 144 -5.14 9.12 -6.40
C GLY A 144 -5.92 10.11 -7.25
N GLY A 145 -5.30 11.22 -7.59
CA GLY A 145 -5.89 12.26 -8.43
C GLY A 145 -4.81 13.06 -9.14
N ASN A 146 -5.22 13.84 -10.14
CA ASN A 146 -4.36 14.75 -10.89
C ASN A 146 -4.50 16.21 -10.37
N SER A 147 -5.49 16.48 -9.54
CA SER A 147 -5.73 17.78 -8.89
C SER A 147 -6.43 17.60 -7.54
N GLY A 148 -6.40 18.63 -6.70
CA GLY A 148 -7.12 18.64 -5.42
C GLY A 148 -8.61 18.37 -5.60
N GLU A 149 -9.23 18.96 -6.63
CA GLU A 149 -10.66 18.77 -6.94
C GLU A 149 -10.97 17.30 -7.29
N GLU A 150 -10.08 16.61 -8.02
CA GLU A 150 -10.26 15.18 -8.33
C GLU A 150 -10.21 14.33 -7.05
N TYR A 151 -9.29 14.62 -6.11
CA TYR A 151 -9.27 13.96 -4.81
C TYR A 151 -10.58 14.17 -4.06
N LEU A 152 -11.05 15.42 -3.96
CA LEU A 152 -12.29 15.76 -3.24
C LEU A 152 -13.53 15.12 -3.88
N SER A 153 -13.61 15.12 -5.22
CA SER A 153 -14.67 14.45 -5.97
C SER A 153 -14.71 12.95 -5.67
N ASN A 154 -13.55 12.30 -5.71
CA ASN A 154 -13.43 10.86 -5.43
C ASN A 154 -13.77 10.53 -3.96
N ILE A 155 -13.32 11.35 -3.00
CA ILE A 155 -13.66 11.22 -1.58
C ILE A 155 -15.17 11.29 -1.38
N LYS A 156 -15.82 12.30 -1.97
CA LYS A 156 -17.27 12.46 -1.88
C LYS A 156 -18.05 11.24 -2.40
N LYS A 157 -17.61 10.69 -3.55
CA LYS A 157 -18.20 9.46 -4.12
C LYS A 157 -18.03 8.26 -3.19
N ILE A 158 -16.84 8.10 -2.57
CA ILE A 158 -16.56 7.00 -1.64
C ILE A 158 -17.41 7.13 -0.39
N ILE A 159 -17.45 8.30 0.25
CA ILE A 159 -18.24 8.53 1.47
C ILE A 159 -19.72 8.24 1.20
N HIS A 160 -20.25 8.71 0.06
CA HIS A 160 -21.63 8.43 -0.33
C HIS A 160 -21.89 6.93 -0.52
N ALA A 161 -20.98 6.23 -1.19
CA ALA A 161 -21.09 4.80 -1.43
C ALA A 161 -20.98 3.98 -0.14
N LEU A 162 -20.15 4.39 0.80
CA LEU A 162 -19.86 3.69 2.05
C LEU A 162 -20.58 4.31 3.27
N LYS A 163 -21.70 4.97 3.07
CA LYS A 163 -22.45 5.65 4.15
C LYS A 163 -22.88 4.69 5.28
N ASP A 164 -23.11 3.40 4.96
CA ASP A 164 -23.52 2.37 5.89
C ASP A 164 -22.35 1.54 6.43
N GLN A 165 -21.11 1.92 6.11
CA GLN A 165 -19.87 1.32 6.60
C GLN A 165 -19.12 2.32 7.48
N ASP A 166 -18.56 1.85 8.58
CA ASP A 166 -17.80 2.67 9.52
C ASP A 166 -16.35 2.20 9.72
N ASN A 167 -16.04 0.97 9.37
CA ASN A 167 -14.74 0.35 9.62
C ASN A 167 -13.77 0.53 8.43
N TYR A 168 -13.52 1.78 8.05
CA TYR A 168 -12.56 2.11 6.99
C TYR A 168 -11.85 3.45 7.22
N PHE A 169 -10.73 3.62 6.55
CA PHE A 169 -10.01 4.88 6.45
C PHE A 169 -9.75 5.25 4.98
N LEU A 170 -9.59 6.53 4.71
CA LEU A 170 -9.18 7.03 3.40
C LEU A 170 -7.66 7.13 3.36
N GLU A 171 -7.01 6.70 2.27
CA GLU A 171 -5.60 6.93 2.04
C GLU A 171 -5.42 7.87 0.83
N LEU A 172 -4.90 9.08 1.06
CA LEU A 172 -4.51 9.99 -0.01
C LEU A 172 -3.12 9.59 -0.52
N ASN A 173 -3.06 9.00 -1.71
CA ASN A 173 -1.79 8.64 -2.34
C ASN A 173 -1.24 9.86 -3.11
N ILE A 174 -0.58 10.77 -2.38
CA ILE A 174 -0.06 12.03 -2.93
C ILE A 174 1.27 11.86 -3.67
N SER A 175 1.83 10.67 -3.67
CA SER A 175 3.13 10.34 -4.27
C SER A 175 3.06 9.93 -5.74
N CYS A 176 1.91 10.06 -6.40
CA CYS A 176 1.75 9.60 -7.78
C CYS A 176 2.12 10.73 -8.77
N PRO A 177 3.18 10.58 -9.60
CA PRO A 177 3.66 11.61 -10.51
C PRO A 177 2.79 11.81 -11.76
N ASN A 178 1.49 11.52 -11.69
CA ASN A 178 0.59 11.49 -12.85
C ASN A 178 -0.15 12.82 -13.09
N THR A 179 0.39 13.95 -12.67
CA THR A 179 -0.18 15.26 -13.01
C THR A 179 0.27 15.70 -14.42
N ILE A 180 -0.62 16.39 -15.11
CA ILE A 180 -0.35 16.95 -16.47
C ILE A 180 0.91 17.83 -16.49
N ASN A 181 1.25 18.44 -15.36
CA ASN A 181 2.38 19.37 -15.20
C ASN A 181 3.56 18.76 -14.39
N GLY A 182 3.54 17.46 -14.04
CA GLY A 182 4.57 16.83 -13.22
C GLY A 182 4.54 17.20 -11.73
N HIS A 183 3.69 18.11 -11.30
CA HIS A 183 3.49 18.47 -9.88
C HIS A 183 2.49 17.54 -9.21
N THR A 184 2.76 17.15 -7.98
CA THR A 184 1.88 16.34 -7.15
C THR A 184 1.38 17.15 -5.96
N LEU A 185 0.36 16.65 -5.24
CA LEU A 185 -0.03 17.28 -3.96
C LEU A 185 1.13 17.30 -2.94
N ALA A 186 2.15 16.47 -3.12
CA ALA A 186 3.34 16.50 -2.28
C ALA A 186 4.19 17.77 -2.49
N ASP A 187 4.10 18.39 -3.66
CA ASP A 187 4.87 19.59 -4.04
C ASP A 187 4.13 20.89 -3.71
N ASP A 188 2.87 20.80 -3.26
CA ASP A 188 1.99 21.95 -2.97
C ASP A 188 1.33 21.78 -1.59
N PRO A 189 2.01 22.20 -0.50
CA PRO A 189 1.50 22.09 0.86
C PRO A 189 0.17 22.82 1.09
N ASP A 190 -0.06 23.96 0.44
CA ASP A 190 -1.31 24.75 0.58
C ASP A 190 -2.48 24.00 -0.04
N GLN A 191 -2.26 23.37 -1.20
CA GLN A 191 -3.28 22.54 -1.83
C GLN A 191 -3.54 21.27 -1.03
N LEU A 192 -2.50 20.66 -0.44
CA LEU A 192 -2.66 19.50 0.44
C LEU A 192 -3.48 19.85 1.68
N ASP A 193 -3.21 21.00 2.32
CA ASP A 193 -3.99 21.48 3.46
C ASP A 193 -5.46 21.69 3.05
N THR A 194 -5.71 22.38 1.94
CA THR A 194 -7.06 22.57 1.41
C THR A 194 -7.79 21.25 1.23
N VAL A 195 -7.15 20.24 0.60
CA VAL A 195 -7.76 18.92 0.40
C VAL A 195 -8.05 18.23 1.74
N LEU A 196 -7.17 18.33 2.72
CA LEU A 196 -7.39 17.74 4.03
C LEU A 196 -8.52 18.41 4.80
N GLN A 197 -8.56 19.75 4.83
CA GLN A 197 -9.63 20.51 5.51
C GLN A 197 -11.00 20.26 4.87
N GLU A 198 -11.09 20.31 3.55
CA GLU A 198 -12.33 20.03 2.83
C GLU A 198 -12.77 18.56 3.03
N SER A 199 -11.83 17.62 3.03
CA SER A 199 -12.13 16.22 3.35
C SER A 199 -12.66 16.08 4.77
N ARG A 200 -12.09 16.82 5.73
CA ARG A 200 -12.53 16.80 7.13
C ARG A 200 -13.94 17.40 7.29
N ASN A 201 -14.29 18.41 6.50
CA ASN A 201 -15.65 18.96 6.44
C ASN A 201 -16.68 17.93 5.93
N MET A 202 -16.25 17.03 5.03
CA MET A 202 -17.13 16.00 4.47
C MET A 202 -17.26 14.75 5.37
N THR A 203 -16.25 14.43 6.18
CA THR A 203 -16.24 13.16 6.92
C THR A 203 -15.41 13.20 8.20
N GLN A 204 -15.84 12.39 9.20
CA GLN A 204 -15.05 12.11 10.39
C GLN A 204 -14.19 10.82 10.26
N ARG A 205 -14.12 10.19 9.09
CA ARG A 205 -13.26 9.01 8.87
C ARG A 205 -11.80 9.37 9.03
N VAL A 206 -11.02 8.41 9.48
CA VAL A 206 -9.56 8.56 9.59
C VAL A 206 -8.98 8.75 8.19
N ILE A 207 -8.03 9.66 8.04
CA ILE A 207 -7.36 9.95 6.76
C ILE A 207 -5.88 9.63 6.90
N SER A 208 -5.37 8.79 6.03
CA SER A 208 -3.96 8.52 5.83
C SER A 208 -3.41 9.36 4.69
N VAL A 209 -2.22 9.92 4.84
CA VAL A 209 -1.48 10.54 3.74
C VAL A 209 -0.27 9.69 3.43
N LYS A 210 -0.23 9.12 2.21
CA LYS A 210 0.86 8.25 1.77
C LYS A 210 1.87 9.02 0.95
N VAL A 211 3.12 9.02 1.42
CA VAL A 211 4.22 9.82 0.87
C VAL A 211 5.26 8.98 0.13
N SER A 212 6.03 9.63 -0.76
CA SER A 212 7.09 8.97 -1.53
C SER A 212 8.42 8.97 -0.78
N PRO A 213 9.19 7.88 -0.84
CA PRO A 213 10.60 7.89 -0.41
C PRO A 213 11.51 8.71 -1.32
N ASP A 214 11.04 9.13 -2.49
CA ASP A 214 11.78 9.98 -3.41
C ASP A 214 11.72 11.47 -3.01
N SER A 215 10.76 11.86 -2.16
CA SER A 215 10.66 13.23 -1.66
C SER A 215 11.84 13.57 -0.73
N GLU A 216 12.34 14.79 -0.83
CA GLU A 216 13.39 15.29 0.05
C GLU A 216 12.87 15.55 1.47
N TYR A 217 13.77 15.62 2.45
CA TYR A 217 13.39 15.82 3.85
C TYR A 217 12.60 17.11 4.11
N PRO A 218 12.93 18.28 3.53
CA PRO A 218 12.12 19.49 3.72
C PRO A 218 10.68 19.33 3.23
N VAL A 219 10.48 18.66 2.08
CA VAL A 219 9.13 18.37 1.54
C VAL A 219 8.37 17.44 2.48
N LEU A 220 9.02 16.38 2.97
CA LEU A 220 8.42 15.45 3.92
C LEU A 220 8.05 16.14 5.24
N SER A 221 8.90 17.06 5.76
CA SER A 221 8.62 17.82 6.97
C SER A 221 7.39 18.72 6.79
N ASN A 222 7.32 19.47 5.68
CA ASN A 222 6.18 20.31 5.37
C ASN A 222 4.87 19.50 5.27
N ILE A 223 4.92 18.33 4.58
CA ILE A 223 3.78 17.41 4.54
C ILE A 223 3.40 16.96 5.95
N GLY A 224 4.37 16.63 6.79
CA GLY A 224 4.14 16.22 8.18
C GLY A 224 3.44 17.32 9.00
N GLU A 225 3.86 18.57 8.87
CA GLU A 225 3.24 19.72 9.54
C GLU A 225 1.78 19.90 9.09
N VAL A 226 1.54 19.87 7.78
CA VAL A 226 0.19 19.99 7.20
C VAL A 226 -0.72 18.83 7.67
N VAL A 227 -0.22 17.60 7.65
CA VAL A 227 -0.98 16.43 8.14
C VAL A 227 -1.26 16.56 9.62
N GLY A 228 -0.29 17.03 10.41
CA GLY A 228 -0.42 17.23 11.85
C GLY A 228 -1.43 18.32 12.24
N SER A 229 -1.69 19.31 11.38
CA SER A 229 -2.69 20.34 11.61
C SER A 229 -4.14 19.85 11.45
N CYS A 230 -4.34 18.74 10.73
CA CYS A 230 -5.66 18.15 10.50
C CYS A 230 -5.94 17.02 11.49
N SER A 231 -7.11 17.05 12.12
CA SER A 231 -7.50 16.02 13.10
C SER A 231 -7.75 14.66 12.46
N ARG A 232 -7.53 13.57 13.23
CA ARG A 232 -7.80 12.18 12.83
C ARG A 232 -7.06 11.78 11.54
N THR A 233 -5.80 12.20 11.43
CA THR A 233 -4.90 11.89 10.34
C THR A 233 -3.73 11.03 10.83
N PHE A 234 -3.13 10.27 9.94
CA PHE A 234 -1.86 9.61 10.13
C PHE A 234 -1.05 9.60 8.84
N ILE A 235 0.26 9.41 8.96
CA ILE A 235 1.14 9.33 7.81
C ILE A 235 1.42 7.86 7.44
N ASN A 236 1.34 7.53 6.14
CA ASN A 236 1.88 6.29 5.61
C ASN A 236 3.28 6.59 5.05
N ALA A 237 4.29 6.31 5.86
CA ALA A 237 5.69 6.58 5.56
C ALA A 237 6.24 5.52 4.63
N GLY A 238 5.98 5.70 3.34
CA GLY A 238 6.61 4.95 2.29
C GLY A 238 5.72 4.53 1.12
N ASN A 239 6.39 4.42 0.01
CA ASN A 239 5.94 3.91 -1.27
C ASN A 239 7.14 3.19 -1.91
N THR A 240 7.06 2.85 -3.19
CA THR A 240 8.21 2.40 -3.97
C THR A 240 9.15 3.57 -4.25
N GLN A 241 10.46 3.31 -4.31
CA GLN A 241 11.48 4.29 -4.67
C GLN A 241 11.78 4.20 -6.17
N TYR A 242 11.76 5.32 -6.86
CA TYR A 242 12.06 5.35 -8.29
C TYR A 242 13.52 4.98 -8.57
N LYS A 243 13.72 4.11 -9.55
CA LYS A 243 15.03 3.78 -10.11
C LYS A 243 14.90 3.61 -11.63
N THR A 244 15.92 4.07 -12.35
CA THR A 244 16.07 3.72 -13.77
C THR A 244 16.29 2.21 -13.93
N VAL A 245 16.03 1.67 -15.11
CA VAL A 245 16.30 0.25 -15.39
C VAL A 245 17.76 -0.13 -15.16
N ASN A 246 18.71 0.80 -15.42
CA ASN A 246 20.13 0.57 -15.21
C ASN A 246 20.48 0.50 -13.73
N GLU A 247 19.99 1.42 -12.91
CA GLU A 247 20.18 1.41 -11.45
C GLU A 247 19.56 0.19 -10.78
N ALA A 248 18.44 -0.28 -11.33
CA ALA A 248 17.76 -1.50 -10.86
C ALA A 248 18.41 -2.79 -11.37
N GLY A 249 19.45 -2.73 -12.22
CA GLY A 249 20.11 -3.89 -12.81
C GLY A 249 19.24 -4.66 -13.81
N VAL A 250 18.22 -4.02 -14.38
CA VAL A 250 17.30 -4.61 -15.34
C VAL A 250 17.72 -4.25 -16.77
N LYS A 251 17.68 -5.22 -17.68
CA LYS A 251 17.99 -4.96 -19.11
C LYS A 251 16.85 -4.14 -19.73
N LYS A 252 17.17 -3.05 -20.42
CA LYS A 252 16.20 -2.14 -21.08
C LYS A 252 15.13 -2.86 -21.91
N LYS A 253 15.53 -3.91 -22.64
CA LYS A 253 14.59 -4.72 -23.48
C LYS A 253 13.58 -5.54 -22.67
N ASN A 254 13.75 -5.67 -21.37
CA ASN A 254 12.90 -6.46 -20.48
C ASN A 254 11.93 -5.58 -19.67
N PHE A 255 11.89 -4.27 -19.94
CA PHE A 255 11.02 -3.34 -19.23
C PHE A 255 10.55 -2.25 -20.18
N SER A 256 9.25 -1.96 -20.19
CA SER A 256 8.64 -1.06 -21.16
C SER A 256 8.95 0.42 -20.91
N MET A 257 9.24 0.78 -19.65
CA MET A 257 9.48 2.16 -19.21
C MET A 257 10.97 2.41 -18.94
N PRO A 258 11.44 3.67 -18.94
CA PRO A 258 12.83 4.02 -18.60
C PRO A 258 13.24 3.64 -17.19
N GLY A 259 12.28 3.49 -16.30
CA GLY A 259 12.45 3.15 -14.89
C GLY A 259 11.12 2.85 -14.23
N GLY A 260 11.16 2.61 -12.93
CA GLY A 260 9.97 2.30 -12.14
C GLY A 260 10.24 2.36 -10.65
N GLY A 261 9.21 2.07 -9.87
CA GLY A 261 9.31 1.99 -8.43
C GLY A 261 9.93 0.67 -7.97
N VAL A 262 11.02 0.76 -7.23
CA VAL A 262 11.64 -0.36 -6.53
C VAL A 262 10.94 -0.59 -5.20
N SER A 263 10.64 -1.85 -4.89
CA SER A 263 10.05 -2.30 -3.63
C SER A 263 10.82 -3.51 -3.07
N GLY A 264 10.56 -3.82 -1.80
CA GLY A 264 11.21 -4.89 -1.08
C GLY A 264 12.34 -4.39 -0.18
N PRO A 265 13.21 -5.27 0.34
CA PRO A 265 14.18 -4.92 1.39
C PRO A 265 15.15 -3.77 1.05
N ALA A 266 15.35 -3.48 -0.23
CA ALA A 266 16.24 -2.40 -0.67
C ALA A 266 15.79 -1.00 -0.20
N ILE A 267 14.49 -0.78 -0.02
CA ILE A 267 13.95 0.52 0.39
C ILE A 267 13.74 0.64 1.91
N PHE A 268 14.01 -0.43 2.67
CA PHE A 268 13.80 -0.44 4.12
C PHE A 268 14.57 0.66 4.86
N PRO A 269 15.88 0.91 4.58
CA PRO A 269 16.61 1.98 5.27
C PRO A 269 15.97 3.35 5.07
N ARG A 270 15.62 3.70 3.83
CA ARG A 270 14.98 4.99 3.52
C ARG A 270 13.62 5.15 4.21
N MET A 271 12.83 4.08 4.22
CA MET A 271 11.56 4.07 4.94
C MET A 271 11.76 4.28 6.45
N LEU A 272 12.77 3.65 7.03
CA LEU A 272 13.09 3.81 8.47
C LEU A 272 13.47 5.26 8.81
N ASP A 273 14.24 5.93 7.94
CA ASP A 273 14.58 7.36 8.08
C ASP A 273 13.32 8.24 8.04
N MET A 274 12.36 7.92 7.15
CA MET A 274 11.09 8.65 7.08
C MET A 274 10.25 8.44 8.34
N VAL A 275 10.21 7.22 8.88
CA VAL A 275 9.53 6.93 10.14
C VAL A 275 10.13 7.77 11.27
N HIS A 276 11.46 7.83 11.36
CA HIS A 276 12.15 8.64 12.34
C HIS A 276 11.78 10.14 12.22
N LEU A 277 11.76 10.67 10.99
CA LEU A 277 11.37 12.06 10.74
C LEU A 277 9.95 12.35 11.27
N PHE A 278 8.96 11.55 10.89
CA PHE A 278 7.57 11.77 11.27
C PHE A 278 7.29 11.49 12.75
N SER A 279 8.05 10.59 13.36
CA SER A 279 7.99 10.36 14.82
C SER A 279 8.40 11.61 15.60
N ASN A 280 9.40 12.34 15.14
CA ASN A 280 9.84 13.60 15.76
C ASN A 280 8.78 14.72 15.62
N ILE A 281 7.92 14.65 14.61
CA ILE A 281 6.77 15.57 14.45
C ILE A 281 5.59 15.16 15.36
N GLY A 282 5.59 13.94 15.89
CA GLY A 282 4.54 13.42 16.78
C GLY A 282 3.31 12.86 16.07
N LEU A 283 3.41 12.51 14.79
CA LEU A 283 2.32 11.92 14.02
C LEU A 283 2.18 10.42 14.28
N PRO A 284 0.96 9.86 14.27
CA PRO A 284 0.78 8.43 14.13
C PRO A 284 1.30 7.95 12.77
N ILE A 285 2.03 6.81 12.75
CA ILE A 285 2.76 6.37 11.56
C ILE A 285 2.39 4.93 11.18
N MET A 286 2.08 4.74 9.90
CA MET A 286 2.16 3.45 9.23
C MET A 286 3.48 3.39 8.45
N ALA A 287 4.36 2.48 8.83
CA ALA A 287 5.61 2.23 8.10
C ALA A 287 5.35 1.30 6.91
N THR A 288 5.65 1.73 5.68
CA THR A 288 5.45 0.89 4.48
C THR A 288 6.69 0.91 3.59
N GLY A 289 7.39 -0.21 3.52
CA GLY A 289 8.58 -0.34 2.66
C GLY A 289 9.59 -1.37 3.17
N GLY A 290 9.69 -2.50 2.47
CA GLY A 290 10.70 -3.52 2.75
C GLY A 290 10.48 -4.39 3.99
N ILE A 291 9.37 -4.22 4.69
CA ILE A 291 9.02 -5.02 5.89
C ILE A 291 8.69 -6.46 5.45
N SER A 292 9.42 -7.43 6.03
CA SER A 292 9.26 -8.85 5.71
C SER A 292 9.66 -9.81 6.84
N THR A 293 10.22 -9.30 7.93
CA THR A 293 10.67 -10.10 9.09
C THR A 293 10.29 -9.42 10.40
N ILE A 294 10.37 -10.15 11.51
CA ILE A 294 10.13 -9.61 12.86
C ILE A 294 11.17 -8.55 13.24
N GLU A 295 12.40 -8.67 12.76
CA GLU A 295 13.46 -7.69 13.01
C GLU A 295 13.11 -6.35 12.35
N HIS A 296 12.58 -6.37 11.11
CA HIS A 296 12.09 -5.17 10.45
C HIS A 296 10.95 -4.53 11.24
N VAL A 297 10.00 -5.34 11.75
CA VAL A 297 8.88 -4.83 12.56
C VAL A 297 9.38 -4.19 13.86
N LYS A 298 10.30 -4.84 14.57
CA LYS A 298 10.91 -4.28 15.79
C LYS A 298 11.59 -2.94 15.49
N ALA A 299 12.39 -2.87 14.43
CA ALA A 299 13.11 -1.65 14.07
C ALA A 299 12.16 -0.46 13.80
N VAL A 300 11.05 -0.66 13.06
CA VAL A 300 10.09 0.41 12.81
C VAL A 300 9.25 0.75 14.04
N LYS A 301 8.94 -0.22 14.89
CA LYS A 301 8.27 -0.02 16.17
C LYS A 301 9.11 0.82 17.10
N ASP A 302 10.40 0.52 17.22
CA ASP A 302 11.35 1.26 18.06
C ASP A 302 11.52 2.72 17.60
N GLN A 303 11.24 3.00 16.32
CA GLN A 303 11.19 4.35 15.76
C GLN A 303 9.80 5.03 15.87
N GLY A 304 8.82 4.38 16.50
CA GLY A 304 7.51 4.98 16.77
C GLY A 304 6.39 4.64 15.79
N ALA A 305 6.62 3.79 14.79
CA ALA A 305 5.55 3.34 13.92
C ALA A 305 4.58 2.39 14.67
N ILE A 306 3.28 2.53 14.42
CA ILE A 306 2.21 1.74 15.05
C ILE A 306 1.57 0.73 14.10
N LEU A 307 1.62 0.95 12.79
CA LEU A 307 1.14 0.05 11.76
C LEU A 307 2.27 -0.27 10.77
N TYR A 308 2.27 -1.47 10.19
CA TYR A 308 3.37 -1.99 9.37
C TYR A 308 2.85 -2.49 8.03
N GLY A 309 3.02 -1.67 6.98
CA GLY A 309 2.53 -1.93 5.64
C GLY A 309 3.42 -2.92 4.86
N MET A 310 2.84 -3.98 4.35
CA MET A 310 3.51 -5.05 3.61
C MET A 310 2.98 -5.13 2.17
N ALA A 311 3.88 -5.28 1.20
CA ALA A 311 3.53 -5.50 -0.20
C ALA A 311 4.36 -6.63 -0.81
N THR A 312 5.63 -6.38 -1.11
CA THR A 312 6.53 -7.34 -1.76
C THR A 312 6.63 -8.66 -0.98
N ALA A 313 6.65 -8.60 0.34
CA ALA A 313 6.68 -9.78 1.19
C ALA A 313 5.44 -10.68 0.99
N LEU A 314 4.25 -10.10 0.81
CA LEU A 314 3.01 -10.83 0.55
C LEU A 314 3.02 -11.56 -0.79
N VAL A 315 3.69 -11.00 -1.79
CA VAL A 315 3.86 -11.63 -3.12
C VAL A 315 4.89 -12.76 -3.07
N ILE A 316 5.98 -12.57 -2.32
CA ILE A 316 7.09 -13.54 -2.26
C ILE A 316 6.79 -14.70 -1.30
N ASP A 317 6.36 -14.40 -0.08
CA ASP A 317 6.03 -15.37 0.97
C ASP A 317 4.93 -14.83 1.89
N PRO A 318 3.64 -15.02 1.55
CA PRO A 318 2.54 -14.54 2.39
C PRO A 318 2.52 -15.20 3.78
N PHE A 319 3.16 -16.37 3.94
CA PHE A 319 3.29 -17.04 5.24
C PHE A 319 4.22 -16.30 6.22
N CYS A 320 4.91 -15.24 5.79
CA CYS A 320 5.61 -14.36 6.73
C CYS A 320 4.64 -13.67 7.71
N VAL A 321 3.38 -13.44 7.32
CA VAL A 321 2.37 -12.78 8.17
C VAL A 321 2.09 -13.56 9.46
N PRO A 322 1.65 -14.85 9.42
CA PRO A 322 1.44 -15.62 10.65
C PRO A 322 2.74 -15.81 11.44
N LYS A 323 3.90 -15.93 10.78
CA LYS A 323 5.20 -16.04 11.48
C LYS A 323 5.50 -14.80 12.30
N ILE A 324 5.37 -13.61 11.70
CA ILE A 324 5.62 -12.34 12.39
C ILE A 324 4.61 -12.14 13.54
N ASN A 325 3.31 -12.37 13.29
CA ASN A 325 2.28 -12.25 14.31
C ASN A 325 2.50 -13.15 15.53
N SER A 326 3.07 -14.34 15.33
CA SER A 326 3.36 -15.25 16.44
C SER A 326 4.52 -14.79 17.32
N MET A 327 5.38 -13.89 16.82
CA MET A 327 6.55 -13.34 17.51
C MET A 327 6.30 -11.95 18.12
N LEU A 328 5.16 -11.29 17.78
CA LEU A 328 4.68 -10.04 18.40
C LEU A 328 3.96 -10.31 19.72
#